data_42e2b275fc5497a01dc946fa4520869a
#
_entry.id   42e2b275fc5497a01dc946fa4520869a
#
_cell.length_a   1.000
_cell.length_b   1.000
_cell.length_c   1.000
_cell.angle_alpha   90.00
_cell.angle_beta   90.00
_cell.angle_gamma   90.00
#
_symmetry.space_group_name_H-M   'P 1'
#
loop_
_entity.id
_entity.type
_entity.pdbx_description
1 polymer ?
#
loop_
_entity_poly.entity_id
_entity_poly.type
_entity_poly.pdbx_seq_one_letter_code
_entity_poly.pdbx_strand_id
1 'polypeptide(L)'
;NEGVDKYDALLQKDQIYSFSGGRIKLANKRFSSLNNDYEITFSERSEILKLSGAEAGGAFNTRFNFATLRDFETMGADTIVDVCGVISQADPVKDLMSKKGAKLYKRDLTVVDCSGPSGTAMSVRLTLWGENAQMADDTFMAGTLLAAKGMKIGEWGGRSLSAGRGCTLLFNPDLPEAHKLKAWYDDGGSSAAVTALTTGGSGGGGAGRITPFAERLNIAKIVEDGLGNKEKPDYITVKAMINFIKYDDERRYVVKPLFLAAVLAFNLLLLLGPGERTQQRR
;
A
#
# COMPACT_ATOMS: atom_id res chain seq x y z
N ASN A 1 7.70 30.91 -16.62
CA ASN A 1 9.10 30.63 -17.03
C ASN A 1 9.05 30.10 -18.46
N GLU A 2 9.44 30.95 -19.45
CA GLU A 2 9.25 30.70 -20.88
C GLU A 2 9.70 29.30 -21.33
N GLY A 3 10.83 28.81 -20.78
CA GLY A 3 11.31 27.46 -21.09
C GLY A 3 10.39 26.35 -20.58
N VAL A 4 9.77 26.52 -19.42
CA VAL A 4 8.83 25.52 -18.87
C VAL A 4 7.57 25.48 -19.71
N ASP A 5 7.01 26.65 -20.04
CA ASP A 5 5.76 26.76 -20.80
C ASP A 5 5.91 26.19 -22.21
N LYS A 6 7.09 26.39 -22.82
CA LYS A 6 7.43 25.83 -24.14
C LYS A 6 7.45 24.31 -24.17
N TYR A 7 8.05 23.68 -23.13
CA TYR A 7 8.26 22.24 -23.11
C TYR A 7 7.10 21.48 -22.47
N ASP A 8 6.32 22.09 -21.59
CA ASP A 8 5.14 21.48 -20.97
C ASP A 8 4.10 21.06 -22.01
N ALA A 9 3.88 21.92 -23.02
CA ALA A 9 2.97 21.59 -24.13
C ALA A 9 3.52 20.50 -25.08
N LEU A 10 4.85 20.37 -25.17
CA LEU A 10 5.50 19.41 -26.07
C LEU A 10 5.63 18.02 -25.47
N LEU A 11 5.95 17.94 -24.17
CA LEU A 11 6.29 16.69 -23.51
C LEU A 11 5.01 15.94 -23.08
N GLN A 12 4.84 14.75 -23.61
CA GLN A 12 3.72 13.87 -23.30
C GLN A 12 4.25 12.57 -22.67
N LYS A 13 3.53 12.06 -21.71
CA LYS A 13 3.85 10.77 -21.08
C LYS A 13 3.85 9.66 -22.13
N ASP A 14 4.72 8.69 -21.96
CA ASP A 14 4.85 7.49 -22.82
C ASP A 14 5.22 7.79 -24.28
N GLN A 15 5.86 8.94 -24.53
CA GLN A 15 6.45 9.30 -25.83
C GLN A 15 7.97 9.33 -25.75
N ILE A 16 8.62 9.17 -26.90
CA ILE A 16 10.08 9.16 -27.02
C ILE A 16 10.54 10.49 -27.59
N TYR A 17 11.57 11.06 -26.96
CA TYR A 17 12.13 12.34 -27.36
C TYR A 17 13.65 12.27 -27.44
N SER A 18 14.22 13.01 -28.37
CA SER A 18 15.64 13.37 -28.37
C SER A 18 15.83 14.69 -27.65
N PHE A 19 16.85 14.73 -26.78
CA PHE A 19 17.20 15.92 -26.02
C PHE A 19 18.62 16.32 -26.33
N SER A 20 18.84 17.59 -26.69
CA SER A 20 20.16 18.16 -26.97
C SER A 20 20.38 19.48 -26.24
N GLY A 21 21.65 19.88 -26.06
CA GLY A 21 22.00 21.12 -25.40
C GLY A 21 21.72 21.15 -23.89
N GLY A 22 21.62 19.99 -23.24
CA GLY A 22 21.48 19.90 -21.81
C GLY A 22 22.80 20.08 -21.05
N ARG A 23 22.77 20.69 -19.88
CA ARG A 23 23.89 20.86 -18.97
C ARG A 23 23.84 19.83 -17.83
N ILE A 24 24.86 19.00 -17.69
CA ILE A 24 24.97 18.04 -16.61
C ILE A 24 25.47 18.74 -15.34
N LYS A 25 24.86 18.45 -14.21
CA LYS A 25 25.28 18.89 -12.87
C LYS A 25 25.00 17.80 -11.84
N LEU A 26 25.53 17.94 -10.63
CA LEU A 26 25.23 17.04 -9.52
C LEU A 26 23.73 17.12 -9.17
N ALA A 27 23.12 15.96 -9.00
CA ALA A 27 21.71 15.86 -8.66
C ALA A 27 21.43 16.39 -7.25
N ASN A 28 20.38 17.18 -7.11
CA ASN A 28 19.91 17.57 -5.80
C ASN A 28 19.06 16.45 -5.20
N LYS A 29 19.69 15.57 -4.43
CA LYS A 29 19.06 14.40 -3.79
C LYS A 29 17.86 14.75 -2.91
N ARG A 30 17.75 16.01 -2.48
CA ARG A 30 16.60 16.50 -1.68
C ARG A 30 15.30 16.54 -2.49
N PHE A 31 15.40 16.69 -3.81
CA PHE A 31 14.25 16.83 -4.72
C PHE A 31 14.18 15.72 -5.78
N SER A 32 15.20 14.86 -5.84
CA SER A 32 15.25 13.75 -6.78
C SER A 32 15.01 12.42 -6.07
N SER A 33 14.03 11.67 -6.54
CA SER A 33 13.78 10.28 -6.11
C SER A 33 14.61 9.26 -6.90
N LEU A 34 15.36 9.72 -7.90
CA LEU A 34 16.17 8.86 -8.75
C LEU A 34 17.50 8.53 -8.06
N ASN A 35 17.91 7.27 -8.15
CA ASN A 35 19.21 6.82 -7.69
C ASN A 35 20.30 7.13 -8.75
N ASN A 36 20.48 8.42 -9.03
CA ASN A 36 21.53 8.92 -9.93
C ASN A 36 22.20 10.12 -9.30
N ASP A 37 23.53 10.24 -9.45
CA ASP A 37 24.31 11.35 -8.90
C ASP A 37 24.30 12.59 -9.76
N TYR A 38 23.76 12.49 -10.96
CA TYR A 38 23.71 13.61 -11.90
C TYR A 38 22.30 13.91 -12.33
N GLU A 39 22.03 15.17 -12.63
CA GLU A 39 20.83 15.64 -13.29
C GLU A 39 21.19 16.51 -14.51
N ILE A 40 20.31 16.55 -15.48
CA ILE A 40 20.47 17.34 -16.68
C ILE A 40 19.50 18.52 -16.61
N THR A 41 20.02 19.73 -16.78
CA THR A 41 19.21 20.94 -16.86
C THR A 41 19.12 21.40 -18.29
N PHE A 42 17.93 21.63 -18.79
CA PHE A 42 17.64 22.20 -20.09
C PHE A 42 17.30 23.68 -19.96
N SER A 43 17.64 24.46 -20.97
CA SER A 43 17.36 25.89 -21.08
C SER A 43 16.53 26.15 -22.31
N GLU A 44 16.12 27.38 -22.54
CA GLU A 44 15.42 27.82 -23.76
C GLU A 44 16.19 27.52 -25.06
N ARG A 45 17.53 27.43 -24.96
CA ARG A 45 18.43 27.10 -26.08
C ARG A 45 18.56 25.59 -26.30
N SER A 46 18.04 24.79 -25.42
CA SER A 46 18.03 23.33 -25.59
C SER A 46 17.01 22.95 -26.65
N GLU A 47 17.25 21.83 -27.30
CA GLU A 47 16.36 21.31 -28.32
C GLU A 47 15.76 19.99 -27.83
N ILE A 48 14.44 19.88 -27.93
CA ILE A 48 13.70 18.67 -27.59
C ILE A 48 12.82 18.32 -28.78
N LEU A 49 13.08 17.16 -29.38
CA LEU A 49 12.38 16.68 -30.55
C LEU A 49 11.64 15.39 -30.25
N LYS A 50 10.36 15.32 -30.58
CA LYS A 50 9.59 14.08 -30.50
C LYS A 50 10.04 13.14 -31.60
N LEU A 51 10.43 11.92 -31.23
CA LEU A 51 10.80 10.88 -32.18
C LEU A 51 9.60 9.98 -32.50
N SER A 52 9.48 9.56 -33.74
CA SER A 52 8.40 8.70 -34.23
C SER A 52 8.91 7.60 -35.14
N GLY A 53 8.24 6.45 -35.18
CA GLY A 53 8.55 5.36 -36.09
C GLY A 53 9.97 4.78 -35.91
N ALA A 54 10.70 4.64 -37.03
CA ALA A 54 12.03 4.04 -37.05
C ALA A 54 13.10 4.86 -36.27
N GLU A 55 12.92 6.18 -36.17
CA GLU A 55 13.82 7.07 -35.43
C GLU A 55 13.77 6.81 -33.92
N ALA A 56 12.65 6.31 -33.42
CA ALA A 56 12.48 5.94 -32.00
C ALA A 56 13.27 4.68 -31.63
N GLY A 57 13.88 3.98 -32.56
CA GLY A 57 14.92 2.98 -32.33
C GLY A 57 14.50 1.73 -31.52
N GLY A 58 13.27 1.29 -31.66
CA GLY A 58 12.76 0.11 -30.94
C GLY A 58 12.08 0.44 -29.60
N ALA A 59 11.38 -0.52 -29.05
CA ALA A 59 10.64 -0.35 -27.80
C ALA A 59 11.61 -0.05 -26.65
N PHE A 60 11.52 1.16 -26.07
CA PHE A 60 12.17 1.46 -24.81
C PHE A 60 11.40 0.79 -23.68
N ASN A 61 11.87 -0.38 -23.27
CA ASN A 61 11.27 -1.05 -22.14
C ASN A 61 11.70 -0.36 -20.85
N THR A 62 10.75 -0.09 -19.98
CA THR A 62 11.06 0.39 -18.64
C THR A 62 11.94 -0.65 -17.93
N ARG A 63 13.16 -0.26 -17.59
CA ARG A 63 14.05 -1.12 -16.81
C ARG A 63 13.69 -1.03 -15.34
N PHE A 64 13.48 -2.16 -14.73
CA PHE A 64 13.24 -2.31 -13.29
C PHE A 64 14.49 -2.85 -12.60
N ASN A 65 14.70 -2.43 -11.36
CA ASN A 65 15.66 -3.01 -10.44
C ASN A 65 14.88 -3.45 -9.19
N PHE A 66 14.22 -4.60 -9.30
CA PHE A 66 13.31 -5.08 -8.26
C PHE A 66 14.05 -5.44 -6.99
N ALA A 67 13.57 -4.86 -5.87
CA ALA A 67 13.84 -5.33 -4.53
C ALA A 67 12.72 -6.27 -4.09
N THR A 68 13.05 -7.32 -3.33
CA THR A 68 12.06 -8.22 -2.74
C THR A 68 11.43 -7.58 -1.50
N LEU A 69 10.23 -8.02 -1.12
CA LEU A 69 9.59 -7.51 0.09
C LEU A 69 10.44 -7.80 1.34
N ARG A 70 11.18 -8.89 1.37
CA ARG A 70 12.10 -9.22 2.45
C ARG A 70 13.22 -8.19 2.61
N ASP A 71 13.73 -7.65 1.51
CA ASP A 71 14.81 -6.65 1.57
C ASP A 71 14.37 -5.39 2.31
N PHE A 72 13.05 -5.08 2.32
CA PHE A 72 12.51 -3.90 3.00
C PHE A 72 12.69 -3.92 4.52
N GLU A 73 12.89 -5.11 5.13
CA GLU A 73 13.18 -5.21 6.57
C GLU A 73 14.45 -4.45 6.95
N THR A 74 15.44 -4.43 6.06
CA THR A 74 16.75 -3.80 6.29
C THR A 74 16.90 -2.43 5.65
N MET A 75 16.04 -2.09 4.68
CA MET A 75 16.08 -0.79 4.00
C MET A 75 15.55 0.34 4.89
N GLY A 76 16.17 1.51 4.79
CA GLY A 76 15.74 2.72 5.51
C GLY A 76 14.42 3.28 4.98
N ALA A 77 13.73 4.06 5.82
CA ALA A 77 12.62 4.89 5.38
C ALA A 77 13.08 5.86 4.28
N ASP A 78 12.14 6.29 3.46
CA ASP A 78 12.35 7.19 2.32
C ASP A 78 13.20 6.62 1.17
N THR A 79 13.68 5.37 1.28
CA THR A 79 14.34 4.67 0.17
C THR A 79 13.37 4.48 -0.98
N ILE A 80 13.84 4.73 -2.19
CA ILE A 80 13.09 4.50 -3.43
C ILE A 80 13.45 3.12 -3.98
N VAL A 81 12.44 2.32 -4.27
CA VAL A 81 12.58 0.93 -4.74
C VAL A 81 11.63 0.66 -5.90
N ASP A 82 12.00 -0.31 -6.71
CA ASP A 82 11.09 -0.95 -7.65
C ASP A 82 10.63 -2.28 -7.04
N VAL A 83 9.36 -2.61 -7.20
CA VAL A 83 8.77 -3.84 -6.65
C VAL A 83 7.98 -4.58 -7.70
N CYS A 84 8.08 -5.92 -7.67
CA CYS A 84 7.20 -6.81 -8.40
C CYS A 84 6.46 -7.70 -7.41
N GLY A 85 5.14 -7.76 -7.53
CA GLY A 85 4.31 -8.55 -6.62
C GLY A 85 2.93 -8.84 -7.19
N VAL A 86 2.14 -9.60 -6.44
CA VAL A 86 0.75 -9.90 -6.77
C VAL A 86 -0.16 -9.10 -5.86
N ILE A 87 -1.17 -8.46 -6.42
CA ILE A 87 -2.21 -7.81 -5.63
C ILE A 87 -3.07 -8.90 -4.99
N SER A 88 -3.05 -9.00 -3.67
CA SER A 88 -3.91 -9.93 -2.93
C SER A 88 -5.21 -9.28 -2.48
N GLN A 89 -5.19 -7.97 -2.24
CA GLN A 89 -6.36 -7.18 -1.85
C GLN A 89 -6.21 -5.74 -2.30
N ALA A 90 -7.32 -5.12 -2.66
CA ALA A 90 -7.42 -3.69 -2.91
C ALA A 90 -8.58 -3.10 -2.09
N ASP A 91 -8.30 -1.99 -1.39
CA ASP A 91 -9.34 -1.22 -0.74
C ASP A 91 -10.08 -0.33 -1.77
N PRO A 92 -11.33 0.04 -1.51
CA PRO A 92 -12.00 1.07 -2.32
C PRO A 92 -11.25 2.41 -2.23
N VAL A 93 -11.41 3.23 -3.27
CA VAL A 93 -10.86 4.59 -3.26
C VAL A 93 -11.46 5.40 -2.12
N LYS A 94 -10.62 6.15 -1.39
CA LYS A 94 -11.03 7.03 -0.30
C LYS A 94 -10.76 8.48 -0.67
N ASP A 95 -11.75 9.33 -0.44
CA ASP A 95 -11.64 10.77 -0.54
C ASP A 95 -11.10 11.35 0.75
N LEU A 96 -10.06 12.14 0.68
CA LEU A 96 -9.43 12.80 1.81
C LEU A 96 -9.30 14.30 1.52
N MET A 97 -9.42 15.11 2.57
CA MET A 97 -9.10 16.54 2.49
C MET A 97 -7.69 16.77 3.02
N SER A 98 -6.84 17.41 2.22
CA SER A 98 -5.53 17.84 2.69
C SER A 98 -5.66 18.95 3.74
N LYS A 99 -4.63 19.18 4.54
CA LYS A 99 -4.57 20.31 5.48
C LYS A 99 -4.72 21.67 4.80
N LYS A 100 -4.51 21.75 3.48
CA LYS A 100 -4.67 22.95 2.65
C LYS A 100 -6.04 23.05 1.97
N GLY A 101 -6.99 22.15 2.32
CA GLY A 101 -8.33 22.12 1.72
C GLY A 101 -8.41 21.49 0.32
N ALA A 102 -7.33 20.94 -0.19
CA ALA A 102 -7.37 20.25 -1.49
C ALA A 102 -7.88 18.80 -1.32
N LYS A 103 -8.74 18.35 -2.25
CA LYS A 103 -9.25 16.99 -2.30
C LYS A 103 -8.14 16.05 -2.78
N LEU A 104 -7.93 14.96 -2.06
CA LEU A 104 -6.96 13.92 -2.36
C LEU A 104 -7.67 12.58 -2.47
N TYR A 105 -7.24 11.79 -3.44
CA TYR A 105 -7.70 10.41 -3.59
C TYR A 105 -6.62 9.45 -3.13
N LYS A 106 -7.00 8.46 -2.36
CA LYS A 106 -6.12 7.43 -1.81
C LYS A 106 -6.72 6.06 -2.03
N ARG A 107 -5.90 5.09 -2.40
CA ARG A 107 -6.24 3.67 -2.41
C ARG A 107 -5.10 2.87 -1.82
N ASP A 108 -5.42 1.96 -0.92
CA ASP A 108 -4.45 1.03 -0.34
C ASP A 108 -4.59 -0.34 -1.03
N LEU A 109 -3.47 -0.90 -1.43
CA LEU A 109 -3.34 -2.26 -1.97
C LEU A 109 -2.53 -3.10 -0.99
N THR A 110 -2.84 -4.38 -0.89
CA THR A 110 -1.95 -5.37 -0.29
C THR A 110 -1.25 -6.13 -1.40
N VAL A 111 0.07 -6.01 -1.46
CA VAL A 111 0.92 -6.67 -2.45
C VAL A 111 1.70 -7.78 -1.78
N VAL A 112 1.76 -8.93 -2.42
CA VAL A 112 2.46 -10.12 -1.91
C VAL A 112 3.54 -10.59 -2.88
N ASP A 113 4.61 -11.17 -2.32
CA ASP A 113 5.63 -11.90 -3.06
C ASP A 113 6.02 -13.20 -2.34
N CYS A 114 6.93 -13.98 -2.93
CA CYS A 114 7.43 -15.26 -2.39
C CYS A 114 8.77 -15.13 -1.64
N SER A 115 9.11 -13.94 -1.15
CA SER A 115 10.44 -13.67 -0.56
C SER A 115 10.56 -14.06 0.92
N GLY A 116 9.50 -14.56 1.53
CA GLY A 116 9.52 -14.98 2.93
C GLY A 116 10.44 -16.19 3.19
N PRO A 117 10.69 -16.49 4.48
CA PRO A 117 11.49 -17.66 4.86
C PRO A 117 10.94 -18.93 4.22
N SER A 118 11.84 -19.77 3.65
CA SER A 118 11.47 -21.01 2.96
C SER A 118 10.46 -20.82 1.81
N GLY A 119 10.46 -19.64 1.15
CA GLY A 119 9.54 -19.34 0.04
C GLY A 119 8.10 -19.06 0.47
N THR A 120 7.87 -18.75 1.75
CA THR A 120 6.55 -18.31 2.23
C THR A 120 6.21 -16.93 1.69
N ALA A 121 4.92 -16.57 1.72
CA ALA A 121 4.48 -15.28 1.27
C ALA A 121 4.90 -14.15 2.23
N MET A 122 5.33 -13.03 1.67
CA MET A 122 5.42 -11.76 2.38
C MET A 122 4.42 -10.78 1.81
N SER A 123 3.93 -9.85 2.63
CA SER A 123 3.02 -8.81 2.17
C SER A 123 3.42 -7.43 2.65
N VAL A 124 3.11 -6.43 1.84
CA VAL A 124 3.29 -5.02 2.17
C VAL A 124 2.06 -4.23 1.71
N ARG A 125 1.72 -3.18 2.45
CA ARG A 125 0.74 -2.20 2.00
C ARG A 125 1.40 -1.23 1.02
N LEU A 126 0.79 -1.08 -0.15
CA LEU A 126 1.15 -0.09 -1.15
C LEU A 126 0.02 0.94 -1.26
N THR A 127 0.33 2.20 -1.00
CA THR A 127 -0.63 3.30 -1.09
C THR A 127 -0.48 4.04 -2.42
N LEU A 128 -1.56 4.09 -3.17
CA LEU A 128 -1.70 4.90 -4.38
C LEU A 128 -2.35 6.24 -4.07
N TRP A 129 -1.96 7.29 -4.80
CA TRP A 129 -2.47 8.65 -4.64
C TRP A 129 -2.93 9.24 -5.98
N GLY A 130 -3.87 10.18 -5.90
CA GLY A 130 -4.35 10.96 -7.04
C GLY A 130 -4.97 10.09 -8.13
N GLU A 131 -4.56 10.28 -9.37
CA GLU A 131 -5.07 9.56 -10.54
C GLU A 131 -4.84 8.05 -10.45
N ASN A 132 -3.68 7.62 -9.94
CA ASN A 132 -3.40 6.20 -9.75
C ASN A 132 -4.38 5.53 -8.76
N ALA A 133 -4.86 6.26 -7.76
CA ALA A 133 -5.86 5.74 -6.83
C ALA A 133 -7.25 5.63 -7.45
N GLN A 134 -7.54 6.42 -8.48
CA GLN A 134 -8.84 6.51 -9.15
C GLN A 134 -8.99 5.58 -10.36
N MET A 135 -7.94 4.81 -10.70
CA MET A 135 -8.04 3.80 -11.75
C MET A 135 -9.19 2.84 -11.46
N ALA A 136 -9.75 2.25 -12.51
CA ALA A 136 -10.88 1.34 -12.41
C ALA A 136 -10.61 0.15 -11.47
N ASP A 137 -11.64 -0.29 -10.74
CA ASP A 137 -11.51 -1.32 -9.71
C ASP A 137 -11.06 -2.68 -10.27
N ASP A 138 -11.43 -2.98 -11.50
CA ASP A 138 -11.02 -4.20 -12.22
C ASP A 138 -9.50 -4.28 -12.46
N THR A 139 -8.82 -3.14 -12.52
CA THR A 139 -7.35 -3.08 -12.59
C THR A 139 -6.66 -3.70 -11.37
N PHE A 140 -7.33 -3.68 -10.22
CA PHE A 140 -6.77 -4.10 -8.93
C PHE A 140 -7.34 -5.41 -8.40
N MET A 141 -7.86 -6.26 -9.28
CA MET A 141 -8.40 -7.55 -8.87
C MET A 141 -7.34 -8.42 -8.20
N ALA A 142 -7.74 -9.22 -7.22
CA ALA A 142 -6.86 -10.18 -6.59
C ALA A 142 -6.28 -11.14 -7.63
N GLY A 143 -4.97 -11.39 -7.54
CA GLY A 143 -4.22 -12.19 -8.52
C GLY A 143 -3.62 -11.38 -9.66
N THR A 144 -3.89 -10.06 -9.76
CA THR A 144 -3.25 -9.18 -10.73
C THR A 144 -1.78 -8.97 -10.37
N LEU A 145 -0.89 -9.19 -11.34
CA LEU A 145 0.53 -8.87 -11.20
C LEU A 145 0.75 -7.35 -11.28
N LEU A 146 1.61 -6.84 -10.44
CA LEU A 146 2.00 -5.45 -10.41
C LEU A 146 3.51 -5.32 -10.44
N ALA A 147 4.04 -4.64 -11.45
CA ALA A 147 5.40 -4.09 -11.43
C ALA A 147 5.31 -2.57 -11.19
N ALA A 148 5.85 -2.12 -10.07
CA ALA A 148 5.79 -0.74 -9.65
C ALA A 148 7.21 -0.17 -9.51
N LYS A 149 7.49 0.92 -10.23
CA LYS A 149 8.77 1.61 -10.22
C LYS A 149 8.69 2.91 -9.44
N GLY A 150 9.74 3.19 -8.65
CA GLY A 150 9.86 4.45 -7.93
C GLY A 150 8.94 4.53 -6.69
N MET A 151 8.73 3.40 -6.03
CA MET A 151 7.98 3.34 -4.78
C MET A 151 8.84 3.79 -3.62
N LYS A 152 8.28 4.61 -2.75
CA LYS A 152 8.93 5.11 -1.54
C LYS A 152 8.61 4.21 -0.35
N ILE A 153 9.64 3.73 0.35
CA ILE A 153 9.46 2.98 1.60
C ILE A 153 9.07 3.94 2.71
N GLY A 154 7.97 3.63 3.40
CA GLY A 154 7.50 4.30 4.60
C GLY A 154 7.58 3.39 5.83
N GLU A 155 7.45 4.00 7.02
CA GLU A 155 7.47 3.29 8.31
C GLU A 155 6.12 3.36 9.04
N TRP A 156 5.08 3.78 8.35
CA TRP A 156 3.79 3.95 8.99
C TRP A 156 3.04 2.62 9.16
N GLY A 157 2.91 2.19 10.39
CA GLY A 157 2.32 0.90 10.72
C GLY A 157 3.20 -0.29 10.34
N GLY A 158 4.51 -0.18 10.46
CA GLY A 158 5.51 -1.08 9.92
C GLY A 158 6.03 -0.61 8.56
N ARG A 159 6.67 -1.48 7.79
CA ARG A 159 7.10 -1.14 6.43
C ARG A 159 5.91 -1.01 5.51
N SER A 160 5.89 0.04 4.72
CA SER A 160 4.84 0.31 3.73
C SER A 160 5.44 0.94 2.47
N LEU A 161 4.71 0.91 1.37
CA LEU A 161 5.09 1.54 0.12
C LEU A 161 4.12 2.67 -0.21
N SER A 162 4.63 3.74 -0.79
CA SER A 162 3.83 4.86 -1.28
C SER A 162 4.24 5.21 -2.70
N ALA A 163 3.26 5.26 -3.58
CA ALA A 163 3.44 5.73 -4.95
C ALA A 163 3.58 7.26 -4.95
N GLY A 164 4.78 7.75 -5.30
CA GLY A 164 5.06 9.18 -5.47
C GLY A 164 4.65 9.70 -6.84
N ARG A 165 4.88 11.00 -7.07
CA ARG A 165 4.80 11.58 -8.41
C ARG A 165 5.90 10.97 -9.29
N GLY A 166 5.53 10.60 -10.52
CA GLY A 166 6.47 10.00 -11.47
C GLY A 166 6.71 8.50 -11.28
N CYS A 167 5.99 7.84 -10.37
CA CYS A 167 6.00 6.39 -10.31
C CYS A 167 5.41 5.78 -11.61
N THR A 168 5.89 4.61 -11.97
CA THR A 168 5.34 3.83 -13.08
C THR A 168 4.71 2.56 -12.54
N LEU A 169 3.47 2.30 -12.93
CA LEU A 169 2.73 1.09 -12.57
C LEU A 169 2.44 0.32 -13.86
N LEU A 170 2.84 -0.94 -13.92
CA LEU A 170 2.50 -1.86 -15.00
C LEU A 170 1.72 -3.03 -14.40
N PHE A 171 0.54 -3.27 -14.95
CA PHE A 171 -0.33 -4.37 -14.56
C PHE A 171 -0.18 -5.53 -15.54
N ASN A 172 -0.04 -6.74 -15.01
CA ASN A 172 0.21 -7.95 -15.77
C ASN A 172 1.35 -7.80 -16.81
N PRO A 173 2.52 -7.25 -16.41
CA PRO A 173 3.60 -7.01 -17.35
C PRO A 173 4.22 -8.31 -17.84
N ASP A 174 4.65 -8.29 -19.10
CA ASP A 174 5.42 -9.38 -19.70
C ASP A 174 6.90 -9.30 -19.25
N LEU A 175 7.15 -9.75 -18.02
CA LEU A 175 8.47 -9.73 -17.39
C LEU A 175 8.77 -11.11 -16.78
N PRO A 176 10.03 -11.57 -16.82
CA PRO A 176 10.42 -12.87 -16.25
C PRO A 176 10.09 -12.98 -14.75
N GLU A 177 10.26 -11.91 -14.00
CA GLU A 177 9.95 -11.83 -12.56
C GLU A 177 8.45 -11.96 -12.31
N ALA A 178 7.64 -11.31 -13.13
CA ALA A 178 6.19 -11.38 -13.05
C ALA A 178 5.68 -12.81 -13.36
N HIS A 179 6.24 -13.46 -14.37
CA HIS A 179 5.89 -14.85 -14.70
C HIS A 179 6.23 -15.82 -13.57
N LYS A 180 7.40 -15.66 -12.93
CA LYS A 180 7.78 -16.48 -11.76
C LYS A 180 6.81 -16.30 -10.60
N LEU A 181 6.42 -15.05 -10.30
CA LEU A 181 5.46 -14.75 -9.25
C LEU A 181 4.07 -15.30 -9.57
N LYS A 182 3.64 -15.22 -10.82
CA LYS A 182 2.36 -15.78 -11.26
C LYS A 182 2.32 -17.28 -11.06
N ALA A 183 3.36 -17.98 -11.51
CA ALA A 183 3.47 -19.43 -11.33
C ALA A 183 3.41 -19.83 -9.86
N TRP A 184 4.18 -19.13 -8.99
CA TRP A 184 4.14 -19.37 -7.55
C TRP A 184 2.76 -19.09 -6.95
N TYR A 185 2.10 -17.99 -7.34
CA TYR A 185 0.80 -17.60 -6.81
C TYR A 185 -0.29 -18.62 -7.16
N ASP A 186 -0.27 -19.12 -8.39
CA ASP A 186 -1.21 -20.11 -8.90
C ASP A 186 -0.95 -21.52 -8.31
N ASP A 187 0.32 -21.85 -7.98
CA ASP A 187 0.74 -23.12 -7.35
C ASP A 187 0.55 -23.10 -5.82
N GLY A 188 -0.43 -22.37 -5.33
CA GLY A 188 -0.82 -22.34 -3.91
C GLY A 188 -0.31 -21.15 -3.12
N GLY A 189 0.48 -20.26 -3.71
CA GLY A 189 0.95 -19.03 -3.06
C GLY A 189 -0.18 -18.12 -2.59
N SER A 190 -1.34 -18.16 -3.28
CA SER A 190 -2.56 -17.43 -2.88
C SER A 190 -3.12 -17.86 -1.51
N SER A 191 -2.85 -19.09 -1.10
CA SER A 191 -3.29 -19.69 0.18
C SER A 191 -2.15 -19.84 1.19
N ALA A 192 -0.94 -19.44 0.83
CA ALA A 192 0.24 -19.57 1.68
C ALA A 192 0.12 -18.71 2.96
N ALA A 193 0.80 -19.15 4.02
CA ALA A 193 0.95 -18.33 5.22
C ALA A 193 1.72 -17.03 4.86
N VAL A 194 1.17 -15.88 5.21
CA VAL A 194 1.72 -14.57 4.85
C VAL A 194 2.36 -13.90 6.06
N THR A 195 3.61 -13.48 5.93
CA THR A 195 4.28 -12.58 6.87
C THR A 195 4.06 -11.15 6.42
N ALA A 196 3.35 -10.35 7.21
CA ALA A 196 3.03 -8.98 6.89
C ALA A 196 4.13 -8.03 7.38
N LEU A 197 4.70 -7.23 6.48
CA LEU A 197 5.61 -6.14 6.81
C LEU A 197 4.89 -4.91 7.36
N THR A 198 3.66 -4.68 6.93
CA THR A 198 2.81 -3.61 7.44
C THR A 198 1.89 -4.18 8.52
N THR A 199 2.13 -3.84 9.77
CA THR A 199 1.45 -4.41 10.94
C THR A 199 0.33 -3.55 11.52
N GLY A 200 0.13 -2.33 11.04
CA GLY A 200 -0.93 -1.45 11.49
C GLY A 200 -0.87 -0.09 10.85
N GLY A 201 -1.97 0.35 10.34
CA GLY A 201 -2.22 1.71 9.85
C GLY A 201 -3.67 2.04 10.07
N SER A 202 -3.86 3.01 10.92
CA SER A 202 -5.03 3.79 11.27
C SER A 202 -6.26 3.67 10.37
N GLY A 203 -7.34 3.32 10.98
CA GLY A 203 -8.67 3.58 10.46
C GLY A 203 -9.33 2.39 9.79
N GLY A 204 -9.87 1.52 10.60
CA GLY A 204 -10.81 0.50 10.19
C GLY A 204 -10.23 -0.91 10.14
N GLY A 205 -10.50 -1.68 11.18
CA GLY A 205 -10.48 -3.14 11.20
C GLY A 205 -9.16 -3.80 10.81
N GLY A 206 -8.38 -4.18 11.78
CA GLY A 206 -7.12 -4.92 11.67
C GLY A 206 -7.13 -6.12 10.73
N ALA A 207 -6.85 -5.85 9.46
CA ALA A 207 -6.43 -6.84 8.49
C ALA A 207 -4.91 -6.78 8.31
N GLY A 208 -4.15 -6.63 9.41
CA GLY A 208 -2.71 -6.74 9.41
C GLY A 208 -2.34 -7.87 10.33
N ARG A 209 -1.46 -8.71 9.96
CA ARG A 209 -0.99 -9.95 10.60
C ARG A 209 -2.15 -10.91 10.93
N ILE A 210 -2.35 -11.88 10.08
CA ILE A 210 -3.14 -13.06 10.46
C ILE A 210 -2.34 -13.73 11.59
N THR A 211 -2.69 -13.39 12.84
CA THR A 211 -2.11 -14.05 14.01
C THR A 211 -2.36 -15.54 13.86
N PRO A 212 -1.32 -16.40 13.88
CA PRO A 212 -1.49 -17.84 13.80
C PRO A 212 -2.54 -18.31 14.82
N PHE A 213 -3.33 -19.33 14.47
CA PHE A 213 -4.43 -19.77 15.34
C PHE A 213 -3.98 -20.10 16.75
N ALA A 214 -2.75 -20.64 16.91
CA ALA A 214 -2.16 -20.95 18.21
C ALA A 214 -1.87 -19.71 19.07
N GLU A 215 -1.53 -18.58 18.43
CA GLU A 215 -1.21 -17.31 19.11
C GLU A 215 -2.43 -16.45 19.38
N ARG A 216 -3.61 -16.81 18.87
CA ARG A 216 -4.84 -16.06 19.12
C ARG A 216 -5.28 -16.25 20.55
N LEU A 217 -5.55 -15.13 21.22
CA LEU A 217 -5.98 -15.16 22.62
C LEU A 217 -7.38 -15.76 22.76
N ASN A 218 -7.60 -16.51 23.84
CA ASN A 218 -8.96 -16.79 24.29
C ASN A 218 -9.50 -15.58 25.06
N ILE A 219 -10.82 -15.47 25.12
CA ILE A 219 -11.49 -14.35 25.79
C ILE A 219 -11.13 -14.26 27.27
N ALA A 220 -10.96 -15.38 27.94
CA ALA A 220 -10.54 -15.42 29.34
C ALA A 220 -9.20 -14.71 29.59
N LYS A 221 -8.25 -14.87 28.63
CA LYS A 221 -6.93 -14.24 28.72
C LYS A 221 -6.96 -12.71 28.62
N ILE A 222 -7.97 -12.13 27.95
CA ILE A 222 -8.17 -10.68 27.89
C ILE A 222 -8.42 -10.10 29.28
N VAL A 223 -9.24 -10.78 30.05
CA VAL A 223 -9.59 -10.37 31.42
C VAL A 223 -8.40 -10.61 32.37
N GLU A 224 -7.75 -11.77 32.26
CA GLU A 224 -6.58 -12.14 33.07
C GLU A 224 -5.42 -11.16 32.88
N ASP A 225 -5.11 -10.78 31.62
CA ASP A 225 -4.02 -9.85 31.28
C ASP A 225 -4.43 -8.37 31.43
N GLY A 226 -5.68 -8.07 31.82
CA GLY A 226 -6.20 -6.72 32.02
C GLY A 226 -6.17 -5.86 30.76
N LEU A 227 -6.32 -6.48 29.58
CA LEU A 227 -6.29 -5.77 28.29
C LEU A 227 -7.51 -4.84 28.17
N GLY A 228 -7.27 -3.66 27.56
CA GLY A 228 -8.30 -2.62 27.40
C GLY A 228 -8.47 -1.68 28.58
N ASN A 229 -7.69 -1.85 29.67
CA ASN A 229 -7.75 -0.98 30.85
C ASN A 229 -6.76 0.19 30.82
N LYS A 230 -5.97 0.32 29.75
CA LYS A 230 -4.97 1.38 29.56
C LYS A 230 -5.59 2.60 28.88
N GLU A 231 -4.93 3.75 29.00
CA GLU A 231 -5.33 4.97 28.27
C GLU A 231 -5.31 4.78 26.75
N LYS A 232 -4.41 3.93 26.23
CA LYS A 232 -4.34 3.57 24.80
C LYS A 232 -5.08 2.26 24.56
N PRO A 233 -5.86 2.15 23.46
CA PRO A 233 -6.54 0.91 23.13
C PRO A 233 -5.56 -0.22 22.82
N ASP A 234 -5.84 -1.42 23.36
CA ASP A 234 -5.11 -2.64 23.01
C ASP A 234 -5.78 -3.31 21.79
N TYR A 235 -4.99 -3.65 20.77
CA TYR A 235 -5.48 -4.36 19.59
C TYR A 235 -5.07 -5.82 19.68
N ILE A 236 -6.05 -6.72 19.67
CA ILE A 236 -5.83 -8.15 19.85
C ILE A 236 -6.55 -8.98 18.80
N THR A 237 -6.03 -10.16 18.52
CA THR A 237 -6.72 -11.18 17.73
C THR A 237 -7.19 -12.29 18.66
N VAL A 238 -8.49 -12.58 18.65
CA VAL A 238 -9.10 -13.60 19.49
C VAL A 238 -9.59 -14.80 18.68
N LYS A 239 -9.67 -15.95 19.34
CA LYS A 239 -10.41 -17.12 18.86
C LYS A 239 -11.66 -17.27 19.72
N ALA A 240 -12.83 -17.29 19.09
CA ALA A 240 -14.12 -17.41 19.77
C ALA A 240 -15.13 -18.11 18.87
N MET A 241 -16.13 -18.73 19.49
CA MET A 241 -17.29 -19.27 18.81
C MET A 241 -18.40 -18.22 18.80
N ILE A 242 -18.97 -17.95 17.65
CA ILE A 242 -20.11 -17.05 17.49
C ILE A 242 -21.38 -17.87 17.70
N ASN A 243 -22.07 -17.64 18.83
CA ASN A 243 -23.30 -18.37 19.16
C ASN A 243 -24.56 -17.65 18.70
N PHE A 244 -24.47 -16.33 18.53
CA PHE A 244 -25.65 -15.52 18.15
C PHE A 244 -25.21 -14.24 17.46
N ILE A 245 -25.89 -13.91 16.36
CA ILE A 245 -25.73 -12.64 15.64
C ILE A 245 -27.09 -11.93 15.68
N LYS A 246 -27.13 -10.77 16.35
CA LYS A 246 -28.33 -9.91 16.34
C LYS A 246 -28.22 -8.91 15.21
N TYR A 247 -29.24 -8.83 14.39
CA TYR A 247 -29.44 -7.75 13.41
C TYR A 247 -30.36 -6.69 14.06
N ASP A 248 -29.99 -5.43 13.95
CA ASP A 248 -30.91 -4.33 14.19
C ASP A 248 -31.56 -3.88 12.86
N ASP A 249 -32.59 -3.04 12.94
CA ASP A 249 -33.35 -2.55 11.77
C ASP A 249 -32.48 -1.68 10.84
N GLU A 250 -31.30 -1.22 11.31
CA GLU A 250 -30.35 -0.44 10.52
C GLU A 250 -29.23 -1.30 9.89
N ARG A 251 -29.38 -2.63 9.87
CA ARG A 251 -28.40 -3.62 9.36
C ARG A 251 -27.03 -3.58 10.05
N ARG A 252 -26.96 -3.08 11.27
CA ARG A 252 -25.75 -3.16 12.08
C ARG A 252 -25.66 -4.53 12.76
N TYR A 253 -24.47 -5.15 12.70
CA TYR A 253 -24.27 -6.46 13.27
C TYR A 253 -23.84 -6.31 14.74
N VAL A 254 -24.61 -6.85 15.67
CA VAL A 254 -24.20 -7.00 17.06
C VAL A 254 -23.96 -8.49 17.32
N VAL A 255 -22.69 -8.87 17.40
CA VAL A 255 -22.31 -10.24 17.74
C VAL A 255 -22.28 -10.40 19.27
N LYS A 256 -23.15 -11.24 19.82
CA LYS A 256 -23.15 -11.61 21.24
C LYS A 256 -22.79 -13.09 21.37
N PRO A 257 -21.54 -13.47 21.59
CA PRO A 257 -21.23 -14.83 22.00
C PRO A 257 -21.66 -15.06 23.46
N LEU A 258 -22.11 -16.26 23.78
CA LEU A 258 -22.68 -16.62 25.11
C LEU A 258 -21.73 -16.33 26.29
N PHE A 259 -20.44 -16.23 26.04
CA PHE A 259 -19.39 -15.86 27.01
C PHE A 259 -18.81 -14.46 26.83
N LEU A 260 -19.26 -13.71 25.82
CA LEU A 260 -18.71 -12.40 25.47
C LEU A 260 -19.53 -11.23 26.03
N ALA A 261 -20.62 -11.48 26.74
CA ALA A 261 -21.48 -10.43 27.30
C ALA A 261 -20.71 -9.42 28.18
N ALA A 262 -19.64 -9.85 28.81
CA ALA A 262 -18.76 -8.98 29.58
C ALA A 262 -17.76 -8.20 28.69
N VAL A 263 -17.29 -8.77 27.60
CA VAL A 263 -16.23 -8.19 26.75
C VAL A 263 -16.81 -7.28 25.64
N LEU A 264 -17.98 -7.62 25.11
CA LEU A 264 -18.68 -6.71 24.17
C LEU A 264 -19.34 -5.53 24.88
N ALA A 265 -19.79 -5.69 26.12
CA ALA A 265 -20.18 -4.55 26.94
C ALA A 265 -18.98 -3.62 27.18
N PHE A 266 -17.76 -4.16 27.29
CA PHE A 266 -16.54 -3.39 27.47
C PHE A 266 -16.12 -2.64 26.19
N ASN A 267 -16.21 -3.26 25.02
CA ASN A 267 -15.93 -2.60 23.76
C ASN A 267 -17.00 -1.58 23.36
N LEU A 268 -18.27 -1.80 23.70
CA LEU A 268 -19.33 -0.81 23.51
C LEU A 268 -19.20 0.37 24.50
N LEU A 269 -18.67 0.13 25.71
CA LEU A 269 -18.39 1.19 26.69
C LEU A 269 -17.18 2.06 26.31
N LEU A 270 -16.23 1.53 25.55
CA LEU A 270 -15.09 2.29 25.03
C LEU A 270 -15.43 3.17 23.81
N LEU A 271 -16.52 2.84 23.11
CA LEU A 271 -17.04 3.65 22.00
C LEU A 271 -17.99 4.77 22.47
N LEU A 272 -18.57 4.63 23.68
CA LEU A 272 -19.39 5.64 24.31
C LEU A 272 -18.49 6.44 25.28
N GLY A 273 -18.27 7.71 24.97
CA GLY A 273 -17.48 8.62 25.82
C GLY A 273 -18.04 8.72 27.25
N PRO A 274 -17.29 9.34 28.17
CA PRO A 274 -17.62 9.33 29.63
C PRO A 274 -18.95 9.95 30.02
N GLY A 275 -19.75 10.47 29.08
CA GLY A 275 -21.02 11.15 29.36
C GLY A 275 -22.28 10.26 29.40
N GLU A 276 -22.22 9.02 28.92
CA GLU A 276 -23.45 8.18 28.78
C GLU A 276 -23.56 7.02 29.78
N ARG A 277 -22.78 7.04 30.87
CA ARG A 277 -22.78 5.95 31.87
C ARG A 277 -23.98 5.94 32.82
N THR A 278 -24.94 6.86 32.68
CA THR A 278 -25.94 7.07 33.76
C THR A 278 -27.35 6.52 33.46
N GLN A 279 -27.59 5.84 32.35
CA GLN A 279 -28.96 5.41 32.01
C GLN A 279 -29.22 3.90 31.85
N GLN A 280 -28.39 3.01 32.37
CA GLN A 280 -28.73 1.58 32.42
C GLN A 280 -28.57 0.96 33.80
N ARG A 281 -29.32 1.50 34.75
CA ARG A 281 -29.74 0.76 35.97
C ARG A 281 -31.26 0.86 36.05
N ARG A 282 -31.95 -0.05 35.39
CA ARG A 282 -33.20 -0.64 35.84
C ARG A 282 -33.51 -1.92 35.05
#